data_b6dc3c62bb4a04059515a3d0134057f1
#
_entry.id   b6dc3c62bb4a04059515a3d0134057f1
#
_cell.length_a   1.000
_cell.length_b   1.000
_cell.length_c   1.000
_cell.angle_alpha   90.00
_cell.angle_beta   90.00
_cell.angle_gamma   90.00
#
_symmetry.space_group_name_H-M   'P 1'
#
loop_
_entity.id
_entity.type
_entity.pdbx_description
1 polymer ?
#
loop_
_entity_poly.entity_id
_entity_poly.type
_entity_poly.pdbx_seq_one_letter_code
_entity_poly.pdbx_strand_id
1 'polypeptide(L)'
;MTDLFSSVNINTSFQRSARIDNKISKDFLDNFVFHDTSKKVLNQISGSLLNSNQSGFTLTGPYGTGKSSLALFLKALIAKDSAIKKQAEKIANLNNKHLFARVFLNKKKWFTLNVIGSKNDPIESIAEQIDLTIKEQWISKGIPTPLKTKTKKTVAGVIKS
;
A
#
# COMPACT_ATOMS: atom_id res chain seq x y z
N MET A 1 19.17 14.66 -40.53
CA MET A 1 19.48 14.55 -39.08
C MET A 1 18.20 14.06 -38.43
N THR A 2 18.18 12.81 -38.05
CA THR A 2 17.07 12.23 -37.26
C THR A 2 17.15 12.83 -35.88
N ASP A 3 16.06 13.52 -35.50
CA ASP A 3 15.94 14.18 -34.20
C ASP A 3 16.04 13.10 -33.09
N LEU A 4 16.99 13.23 -32.21
CA LEU A 4 17.22 12.28 -31.10
C LEU A 4 15.97 12.14 -30.22
N PHE A 5 15.15 13.19 -30.13
CA PHE A 5 13.89 13.20 -29.40
C PHE A 5 12.83 12.26 -29.97
N SER A 6 12.85 12.00 -31.28
CA SER A 6 11.91 11.06 -31.91
C SER A 6 12.23 9.58 -31.63
N SER A 7 13.48 9.31 -31.16
CA SER A 7 13.96 7.95 -30.86
C SER A 7 13.84 7.57 -29.38
N VAL A 8 13.51 8.52 -28.50
CA VAL A 8 13.41 8.30 -27.06
C VAL A 8 11.95 8.29 -26.65
N ASN A 9 11.41 7.10 -26.39
CA ASN A 9 10.07 6.98 -25.81
C ASN A 9 10.16 7.11 -24.28
N ILE A 10 9.88 8.30 -23.76
CA ILE A 10 9.85 8.54 -22.31
C ILE A 10 8.51 8.03 -21.77
N ASN A 11 8.56 6.99 -20.93
CA ASN A 11 7.38 6.52 -20.23
C ASN A 11 6.94 7.56 -19.19
N THR A 12 5.92 8.34 -19.54
CA THR A 12 5.40 9.43 -18.70
C THR A 12 4.75 8.96 -17.41
N SER A 13 4.47 7.67 -17.27
CA SER A 13 3.86 7.07 -16.06
C SER A 13 4.73 7.23 -14.81
N PHE A 14 6.04 7.41 -14.97
CA PHE A 14 7.00 7.62 -13.86
C PHE A 14 7.45 9.06 -13.65
N GLN A 15 6.95 10.01 -14.41
CA GLN A 15 7.29 11.44 -14.25
C GLN A 15 6.69 12.05 -12.97
N ARG A 16 5.68 11.41 -12.37
CA ARG A 16 5.07 11.84 -11.10
C ARG A 16 5.49 10.91 -9.98
N SER A 17 5.86 11.49 -8.83
CA SER A 17 6.13 10.70 -7.64
C SER A 17 4.91 9.86 -7.28
N ALA A 18 5.12 8.56 -7.04
CA ALA A 18 4.05 7.66 -6.61
C ALA A 18 3.53 8.12 -5.24
N ARG A 19 2.23 8.38 -5.13
CA ARG A 19 1.57 8.74 -3.87
C ARG A 19 0.81 7.52 -3.34
N ILE A 20 0.93 7.25 -2.06
CA ILE A 20 0.33 6.08 -1.39
C ILE A 20 -1.22 6.14 -1.40
N ASP A 21 -1.79 7.35 -1.44
CA ASP A 21 -3.23 7.59 -1.50
C ASP A 21 -3.85 7.34 -2.89
N ASN A 22 -3.03 7.25 -3.93
CA ASN A 22 -3.52 6.96 -5.26
C ASN A 22 -4.19 5.58 -5.34
N LYS A 23 -5.22 5.48 -6.19
CA LYS A 23 -5.74 4.18 -6.62
C LYS A 23 -4.64 3.44 -7.39
N ILE A 24 -4.51 2.15 -7.12
CA ILE A 24 -3.58 1.31 -7.87
C ILE A 24 -4.13 1.14 -9.27
N SER A 25 -3.42 1.64 -10.27
CA SER A 25 -3.76 1.47 -11.67
C SER A 25 -3.07 0.24 -12.24
N LYS A 26 -3.64 -0.30 -13.32
CA LYS A 26 -3.00 -1.36 -14.08
C LYS A 26 -1.67 -0.90 -14.66
N ASP A 27 -1.63 0.33 -15.20
CA ASP A 27 -0.43 0.94 -15.76
C ASP A 27 0.72 1.04 -14.74
N PHE A 28 0.41 1.31 -13.46
CA PHE A 28 1.44 1.28 -12.42
C PHE A 28 2.05 -0.11 -12.28
N LEU A 29 1.22 -1.17 -12.29
CA LEU A 29 1.70 -2.54 -12.15
C LEU A 29 2.44 -3.01 -13.40
N ASP A 30 1.97 -2.69 -14.59
CA ASP A 30 2.62 -3.07 -15.86
C ASP A 30 4.03 -2.48 -15.99
N ASN A 31 4.27 -1.32 -15.37
CA ASN A 31 5.56 -0.64 -15.39
C ASN A 31 6.40 -0.85 -14.11
N PHE A 32 5.87 -1.56 -13.10
CA PHE A 32 6.58 -1.76 -11.86
C PHE A 32 7.64 -2.86 -11.98
N VAL A 33 8.90 -2.51 -11.71
CA VAL A 33 10.01 -3.48 -11.71
C VAL A 33 10.27 -3.95 -10.27
N PHE A 34 10.10 -5.24 -10.04
CA PHE A 34 10.31 -5.85 -8.73
C PHE A 34 11.77 -6.27 -8.55
N HIS A 35 12.59 -5.35 -8.05
CA HIS A 35 14.03 -5.52 -7.83
C HIS A 35 14.34 -6.45 -6.64
N ASP A 36 15.56 -6.97 -6.61
CA ASP A 36 16.03 -7.81 -5.49
C ASP A 36 16.02 -7.08 -4.14
N THR A 37 16.27 -5.78 -4.14
CA THR A 37 16.11 -4.96 -2.92
C THR A 37 14.66 -4.99 -2.41
N SER A 38 13.67 -4.87 -3.30
CA SER A 38 12.26 -4.98 -2.95
C SER A 38 11.92 -6.36 -2.37
N LYS A 39 12.47 -7.43 -2.95
CA LYS A 39 12.32 -8.80 -2.42
C LYS A 39 12.91 -8.93 -1.01
N LYS A 40 14.11 -8.39 -0.79
CA LYS A 40 14.75 -8.40 0.54
C LYS A 40 13.89 -7.69 1.57
N VAL A 41 13.38 -6.49 1.26
CA VAL A 41 12.51 -5.72 2.17
C VAL A 41 11.23 -6.49 2.49
N LEU A 42 10.55 -7.07 1.49
CA LEU A 42 9.34 -7.86 1.73
C LEU A 42 9.62 -9.10 2.58
N ASN A 43 10.75 -9.77 2.37
CA ASN A 43 11.16 -10.92 3.18
C ASN A 43 11.46 -10.51 4.63
N GLN A 44 12.11 -9.37 4.84
CA GLN A 44 12.37 -8.85 6.19
C GLN A 44 11.08 -8.53 6.94
N ILE A 45 10.16 -7.78 6.30
CA ILE A 45 8.84 -7.48 6.87
C ILE A 45 8.10 -8.77 7.23
N SER A 46 8.06 -9.72 6.30
CA SER A 46 7.36 -11.00 6.49
C SER A 46 7.98 -11.85 7.58
N GLY A 47 9.31 -11.89 7.64
CA GLY A 47 10.06 -12.60 8.68
C GLY A 47 9.82 -12.02 10.06
N SER A 48 9.87 -10.70 10.20
CA SER A 48 9.61 -10.02 11.46
C SER A 48 8.18 -10.24 11.95
N LEU A 49 7.19 -10.19 11.06
CA LEU A 49 5.78 -10.45 11.40
C LEU A 49 5.52 -11.90 11.81
N LEU A 50 6.30 -12.86 11.31
CA LEU A 50 6.14 -14.29 11.69
C LEU A 50 6.88 -14.66 12.97
N ASN A 51 8.08 -14.11 13.14
CA ASN A 51 9.03 -14.60 14.16
C ASN A 51 9.16 -13.66 15.36
N SER A 52 8.63 -12.45 15.26
CA SER A 52 8.65 -11.47 16.35
C SER A 52 7.30 -10.76 16.45
N ASN A 53 7.04 -10.11 17.57
CA ASN A 53 5.85 -9.26 17.74
C ASN A 53 6.01 -7.87 17.07
N GLN A 54 7.02 -7.69 16.22
CA GLN A 54 7.26 -6.43 15.55
C GLN A 54 6.23 -6.22 14.44
N SER A 55 5.43 -5.16 14.56
CA SER A 55 4.41 -4.77 13.58
C SER A 55 4.64 -3.40 12.95
N GLY A 56 5.59 -2.61 13.49
CA GLY A 56 5.97 -1.31 12.95
C GLY A 56 7.25 -1.39 12.10
N PHE A 57 7.20 -0.83 10.88
CA PHE A 57 8.33 -0.80 9.95
C PHE A 57 8.50 0.59 9.36
N THR A 58 9.75 1.04 9.25
CA THR A 58 10.10 2.31 8.61
C THR A 58 10.91 2.04 7.34
N LEU A 59 10.48 2.58 6.22
CA LEU A 59 11.23 2.57 4.97
C LEU A 59 12.01 3.87 4.84
N THR A 60 13.34 3.80 5.01
CA THR A 60 14.25 4.94 4.87
C THR A 60 15.09 4.81 3.60
N GLY A 61 15.59 5.93 3.12
CA GLY A 61 16.46 5.99 1.95
C GLY A 61 16.37 7.33 1.23
N PRO A 62 17.28 7.64 0.30
CA PRO A 62 17.29 8.86 -0.47
C PRO A 62 16.00 9.10 -1.26
N TYR A 63 15.80 10.33 -1.73
CA TYR A 63 14.70 10.65 -2.63
C TYR A 63 14.85 9.85 -3.95
N GLY A 64 13.74 9.43 -4.53
CA GLY A 64 13.76 8.69 -5.81
C GLY A 64 14.04 7.18 -5.71
N THR A 65 14.36 6.63 -4.54
CA THR A 65 14.66 5.19 -4.37
C THR A 65 13.44 4.24 -4.43
N GLY A 66 12.28 4.73 -4.82
CA GLY A 66 11.10 3.89 -5.02
C GLY A 66 10.35 3.47 -3.74
N LYS A 67 10.58 4.10 -2.58
CA LYS A 67 9.90 3.77 -1.32
C LYS A 67 8.37 3.80 -1.44
N SER A 68 7.83 4.86 -2.00
CA SER A 68 6.39 5.00 -2.20
C SER A 68 5.85 4.00 -3.23
N SER A 69 6.62 3.71 -4.27
CA SER A 69 6.26 2.69 -5.27
C SER A 69 6.24 1.29 -4.65
N LEU A 70 7.20 0.98 -3.77
CA LEU A 70 7.20 -0.29 -3.03
C LEU A 70 6.01 -0.39 -2.08
N ALA A 71 5.65 0.70 -1.38
CA ALA A 71 4.47 0.72 -0.51
C ALA A 71 3.16 0.54 -1.31
N LEU A 72 3.04 1.16 -2.49
CA LEU A 72 1.92 0.93 -3.40
C LEU A 72 1.87 -0.51 -3.92
N PHE A 73 3.02 -1.09 -4.23
CA PHE A 73 3.11 -2.48 -4.66
C PHE A 73 2.71 -3.46 -3.54
N LEU A 74 3.15 -3.20 -2.30
CA LEU A 74 2.71 -3.95 -1.13
C LEU A 74 1.18 -3.87 -0.95
N LYS A 75 0.61 -2.68 -1.12
CA LYS A 75 -0.85 -2.46 -1.11
C LYS A 75 -1.54 -3.26 -2.22
N ALA A 76 -0.94 -3.38 -3.41
CA ALA A 76 -1.46 -4.19 -4.51
C ALA A 76 -1.51 -5.68 -4.16
N LEU A 77 -0.47 -6.20 -3.52
CA LEU A 77 -0.38 -7.61 -3.11
C LEU A 77 -1.48 -8.02 -2.10
N ILE A 78 -1.98 -7.06 -1.31
CA ILE A 78 -3.04 -7.30 -0.32
C ILE A 78 -4.38 -6.67 -0.72
N ALA A 79 -4.50 -6.22 -1.96
CA ALA A 79 -5.70 -5.57 -2.47
C ALA A 79 -6.92 -6.51 -2.42
N LYS A 80 -8.11 -5.91 -2.26
CA LYS A 80 -9.40 -6.62 -2.34
C LYS A 80 -9.75 -6.99 -3.78
N ASP A 81 -9.31 -6.16 -4.73
CA ASP A 81 -9.47 -6.42 -6.16
C ASP A 81 -8.60 -7.60 -6.57
N SER A 82 -9.27 -8.66 -7.01
CA SER A 82 -8.62 -9.92 -7.37
C SER A 82 -7.74 -9.80 -8.61
N ALA A 83 -8.05 -8.91 -9.55
CA ALA A 83 -7.26 -8.70 -10.75
C ALA A 83 -5.94 -8.00 -10.41
N ILE A 84 -6.00 -6.91 -9.65
CA ILE A 84 -4.83 -6.18 -9.14
C ILE A 84 -3.93 -7.10 -8.32
N LYS A 85 -4.54 -7.87 -7.40
CA LYS A 85 -3.80 -8.80 -6.55
C LYS A 85 -3.07 -9.87 -7.37
N LYS A 86 -3.74 -10.56 -8.29
CA LYS A 86 -3.15 -11.59 -9.14
C LYS A 86 -2.01 -11.05 -10.01
N GLN A 87 -2.17 -9.85 -10.54
CA GLN A 87 -1.13 -9.19 -11.33
C GLN A 87 0.11 -8.90 -10.47
N ALA A 88 -0.07 -8.35 -9.27
CA ALA A 88 1.02 -8.09 -8.35
C ALA A 88 1.73 -9.38 -7.88
N GLU A 89 0.98 -10.45 -7.60
CA GLU A 89 1.53 -11.78 -7.27
C GLU A 89 2.38 -12.33 -8.42
N LYS A 90 1.93 -12.17 -9.67
CA LYS A 90 2.68 -12.57 -10.86
C LYS A 90 3.99 -11.79 -11.00
N ILE A 91 3.96 -10.47 -10.83
CA ILE A 91 5.14 -9.60 -10.89
C ILE A 91 6.16 -9.99 -9.81
N ALA A 92 5.71 -10.27 -8.60
CA ALA A 92 6.57 -10.69 -7.50
C ALA A 92 7.04 -12.16 -7.61
N ASN A 93 6.53 -12.91 -8.58
CA ASN A 93 6.77 -14.35 -8.73
C ASN A 93 6.52 -15.11 -7.41
N LEU A 94 5.42 -14.78 -6.73
CA LEU A 94 5.10 -15.38 -5.44
C LEU A 94 4.50 -16.77 -5.63
N ASN A 95 5.06 -17.73 -4.95
CA ASN A 95 4.47 -19.06 -4.79
C ASN A 95 4.04 -19.27 -3.32
N ASN A 96 3.24 -20.29 -3.06
CA ASN A 96 2.70 -20.58 -1.72
C ASN A 96 3.78 -20.87 -0.65
N LYS A 97 5.02 -21.15 -1.07
CA LYS A 97 6.16 -21.39 -0.18
C LYS A 97 6.84 -20.09 0.25
N HIS A 98 6.58 -18.99 -0.45
CA HIS A 98 7.21 -17.72 -0.17
C HIS A 98 6.75 -17.17 1.17
N LEU A 99 7.69 -16.65 1.96
CA LEU A 99 7.42 -16.13 3.31
C LEU A 99 6.32 -15.07 3.32
N PHE A 100 6.36 -14.15 2.35
CA PHE A 100 5.33 -13.14 2.15
C PHE A 100 3.95 -13.74 1.90
N ALA A 101 3.86 -14.79 1.08
CA ALA A 101 2.59 -15.44 0.79
C ALA A 101 1.96 -16.04 2.05
N ARG A 102 2.77 -16.63 2.93
CA ARG A 102 2.31 -17.19 4.21
C ARG A 102 1.70 -16.14 5.14
N VAL A 103 2.24 -14.91 5.15
CA VAL A 103 1.78 -13.82 6.03
C VAL A 103 0.58 -13.09 5.41
N PHE A 104 0.72 -12.65 4.17
CA PHE A 104 -0.18 -11.66 3.58
C PHE A 104 -1.23 -12.27 2.65
N LEU A 105 -0.93 -13.38 1.97
CA LEU A 105 -1.85 -13.96 1.00
C LEU A 105 -2.76 -15.03 1.61
N ASN A 106 -2.46 -15.45 2.83
CA ASN A 106 -3.33 -16.37 3.56
C ASN A 106 -4.72 -15.72 3.73
N LYS A 107 -5.80 -16.48 3.69
CA LYS A 107 -7.23 -16.12 3.59
C LYS A 107 -7.73 -14.91 4.42
N LYS A 108 -6.87 -14.20 5.14
CA LYS A 108 -7.19 -13.01 5.92
C LYS A 108 -7.44 -11.83 4.98
N LYS A 109 -8.58 -11.17 5.17
CA LYS A 109 -8.88 -9.90 4.51
C LYS A 109 -8.14 -8.78 5.26
N TRP A 110 -7.26 -8.07 4.56
CA TRP A 110 -6.58 -6.92 5.11
C TRP A 110 -7.47 -5.67 5.04
N PHE A 111 -7.41 -4.88 6.08
CA PHE A 111 -7.97 -3.53 6.10
C PHE A 111 -6.82 -2.55 5.98
N THR A 112 -6.74 -1.83 4.86
CA THR A 112 -5.65 -0.91 4.57
C THR A 112 -6.08 0.53 4.79
N LEU A 113 -5.30 1.26 5.58
CA LEU A 113 -5.43 2.70 5.76
C LEU A 113 -4.22 3.39 5.14
N ASN A 114 -4.47 4.43 4.33
CA ASN A 114 -3.41 5.23 3.73
C ASN A 114 -3.42 6.60 4.41
N VAL A 115 -2.59 6.76 5.42
CA VAL A 115 -2.44 8.04 6.13
C VAL A 115 -1.24 8.78 5.57
N ILE A 116 -1.46 9.99 5.06
CA ILE A 116 -0.39 10.87 4.60
C ILE A 116 -0.14 11.90 5.68
N GLY A 117 1.12 11.98 6.10
CA GLY A 117 1.55 13.00 7.06
C GLY A 117 1.31 14.39 6.47
N SER A 118 0.53 15.19 7.17
CA SER A 118 0.31 16.62 6.94
C SER A 118 0.72 17.39 8.18
N LYS A 119 0.62 18.70 8.15
CA LYS A 119 0.84 19.55 9.35
C LYS A 119 -0.26 19.41 10.43
N ASN A 120 -1.26 18.56 10.18
CA ASN A 120 -2.38 18.31 11.10
C ASN A 120 -2.01 17.27 12.15
N ASP A 121 -2.81 17.19 13.20
CA ASP A 121 -2.67 16.17 14.24
C ASP A 121 -2.72 14.76 13.61
N PRO A 122 -1.73 13.90 13.84
CA PRO A 122 -1.70 12.53 13.33
C PRO A 122 -2.94 11.71 13.74
N ILE A 123 -3.48 11.94 14.94
CA ILE A 123 -4.68 11.26 15.45
C ILE A 123 -5.91 11.64 14.61
N GLU A 124 -6.06 12.93 14.29
CA GLU A 124 -7.14 13.39 13.43
C GLU A 124 -7.04 12.83 12.03
N SER A 125 -5.83 12.82 11.45
CA SER A 125 -5.57 12.27 10.12
C SER A 125 -5.89 10.78 10.05
N ILE A 126 -5.54 10.00 11.07
CA ILE A 126 -5.88 8.57 11.16
C ILE A 126 -7.39 8.39 11.29
N ALA A 127 -8.06 9.16 12.16
CA ALA A 127 -9.51 9.07 12.36
C ALA A 127 -10.30 9.40 11.09
N GLU A 128 -9.87 10.42 10.34
CA GLU A 128 -10.48 10.77 9.06
C GLU A 128 -10.32 9.67 8.02
N GLN A 129 -9.14 9.06 7.92
CA GLN A 129 -8.91 7.96 6.98
C GLN A 129 -9.69 6.70 7.35
N ILE A 130 -9.86 6.42 8.63
CA ILE A 130 -10.74 5.33 9.10
C ILE A 130 -12.18 5.61 8.66
N ASP A 131 -12.69 6.80 8.90
CA ASP A 131 -14.05 7.20 8.51
C ASP A 131 -14.26 7.08 6.98
N LEU A 132 -13.32 7.57 6.19
CA LEU A 132 -13.38 7.47 4.73
C LEU A 132 -13.39 6.02 4.26
N THR A 133 -12.48 5.21 4.79
CA THR A 133 -12.36 3.79 4.39
C THR A 133 -13.59 2.98 4.80
N ILE A 134 -14.15 3.24 5.97
CA ILE A 134 -15.38 2.60 6.42
C ILE A 134 -16.56 3.00 5.52
N LYS A 135 -16.69 4.29 5.19
CA LYS A 135 -17.75 4.76 4.29
C LYS A 135 -17.68 4.09 2.93
N GLU A 136 -16.52 4.07 2.31
CA GLU A 136 -16.33 3.40 1.02
C GLU A 136 -16.74 1.92 1.07
N GLN A 137 -16.43 1.22 2.17
CA GLN A 137 -16.75 -0.19 2.31
C GLN A 137 -18.22 -0.47 2.66
N TRP A 138 -18.88 0.44 3.36
CA TRP A 138 -20.26 0.28 3.80
C TRP A 138 -21.26 0.75 2.77
N ILE A 139 -20.95 1.85 2.06
CA ILE A 139 -21.76 2.30 0.92
C ILE A 139 -21.85 1.17 -0.13
N SER A 140 -20.74 0.48 -0.40
CA SER A 140 -20.73 -0.67 -1.32
C SER A 140 -21.57 -1.85 -0.87
N LYS A 141 -21.97 -1.91 0.42
CA LYS A 141 -22.80 -2.96 1.02
C LYS A 141 -24.19 -2.49 1.43
N GLY A 142 -24.56 -1.25 1.16
CA GLY A 142 -25.85 -0.70 1.55
C GLY A 142 -26.04 -0.53 3.07
N ILE A 143 -24.97 -0.54 3.87
CA ILE A 143 -25.04 -0.44 5.33
C ILE A 143 -24.89 1.04 5.75
N PRO A 144 -25.70 1.56 6.70
CA PRO A 144 -25.58 2.95 7.19
C PRO A 144 -24.21 3.19 7.83
N THR A 145 -23.60 4.34 7.52
CA THR A 145 -22.31 4.74 8.10
C THR A 145 -22.41 5.11 9.57
N PRO A 146 -21.49 4.68 10.45
CA PRO A 146 -21.48 5.10 11.84
C PRO A 146 -21.17 6.61 11.96
N LEU A 147 -21.65 7.21 13.03
CA LEU A 147 -21.47 8.64 13.31
C LEU A 147 -19.97 8.96 13.54
N LYS A 148 -19.47 9.99 12.82
CA LYS A 148 -18.08 10.50 12.88
C LYS A 148 -17.54 10.71 14.31
N THR A 149 -18.39 11.06 15.26
CA THR A 149 -18.04 11.36 16.66
C THR A 149 -17.56 10.14 17.45
N LYS A 150 -18.01 8.92 17.09
CA LYS A 150 -17.59 7.71 17.79
C LYS A 150 -16.17 7.28 17.37
N THR A 151 -15.81 7.44 16.11
CA THR A 151 -14.51 7.03 15.59
C THR A 151 -13.37 7.86 16.18
N LYS A 152 -13.52 9.18 16.29
CA LYS A 152 -12.53 10.07 16.92
C LYS A 152 -12.25 9.69 18.38
N LYS A 153 -13.31 9.41 19.18
CA LYS A 153 -13.16 8.99 20.58
C LYS A 153 -12.46 7.63 20.72
N THR A 154 -12.78 6.69 19.84
CA THR A 154 -12.18 5.34 19.88
C THR A 154 -10.71 5.37 19.50
N VAL A 155 -10.32 6.09 18.44
CA VAL A 155 -8.92 6.22 18.02
C VAL A 155 -8.11 6.94 19.08
N ALA A 156 -8.61 8.03 19.65
CA ALA A 156 -7.95 8.75 20.75
C ALA A 156 -7.79 7.89 22.02
N GLY A 157 -8.72 6.97 22.30
CA GLY A 157 -8.63 6.03 23.41
C GLY A 157 -7.57 4.95 23.19
N VAL A 158 -7.43 4.43 21.99
CA VAL A 158 -6.43 3.38 21.65
C VAL A 158 -5.00 3.92 21.63
N ILE A 159 -4.81 5.19 21.23
CA ILE A 159 -3.47 5.79 21.17
C ILE A 159 -2.98 6.26 22.54
N LYS A 160 -3.88 6.50 23.48
CA LYS A 160 -3.54 6.91 24.87
C LYS A 160 -3.35 5.74 25.82
N SER A 161 -3.68 4.51 25.43
CA SER A 161 -3.42 3.27 26.19
C SER A 161 -2.12 2.62 25.74
#